data_c72358b3f050deb4b59b72ca4317683a
#
_entry.id   c72358b3f050deb4b59b72ca4317683a
#
_cell.length_a   1.000
_cell.length_b   1.000
_cell.length_c   1.000
_cell.angle_alpha   90.00
_cell.angle_beta   90.00
_cell.angle_gamma   90.00
#
_symmetry.space_group_name_H-M   'P 1'
#
loop_
_entity.id
_entity.type
_entity.pdbx_description
1 polymer ?
#
loop_
_entity_poly.entity_id
_entity_poly.type
_entity_poly.pdbx_seq_one_letter_code
_entity_poly.pdbx_strand_id
1 'polypeptide(L)'
;MKRTIAILLTAILLLGLCGIGCVNDPTDAMTTAEPTAEPDPASTEPPAAVPTESAEDPNGIPVRWRNGGTLSFLPHEPLSVPKLSEMVYTRPDAEALIAQIKALTEKVPEYTDAASFLNEYYDLAQDIHHFETMSDLALFQFCMHSYDREIIEEYDYCDEQSAIVKEKQSALYAACAASPYRDALEQAYFGEGFFADYDGYQAADEGFYALIKQENDLLFRYYQQSDKVDYSSYYEIKQNHDVIGNLYIELAKVRRQIAEAKGYENYMEYSYACTHQRDYTPAQARAFLEQVKAQLVPLMEHTQIAEEFATYSDWYSSDSMKMLSAAAERMGGPVWESCRFLTGCELYDISSAPNKQGVGYTSYLGDYEAPYIFIDPDSKDLLVTLFHEFGHFADFYVNYGIMTDLETAETYSQAMQYLAFAYAEPFTEEERTENLRATLSNLLIYSILREGAFADFELQVYALAPEELTLDRIDAIYGQCMEDYGLSRLSGAQFRSIYWVAYGHFFSQAGYVISYAVSAVSAMQIARMEAENPGAGVAAFCRLLNRTHGKKFSVVLEEAGLDSPFAPETLERTAEFLKDAFDLP
;
A
#
# COMPACT_ATOMS: atom_id res chain seq x y z
N MET A 1 -13.59 -7.60 26.27
CA MET A 1 -13.27 -6.18 26.19
C MET A 1 -11.82 -5.80 26.52
N LYS A 2 -10.87 -6.69 26.71
CA LYS A 2 -9.46 -6.38 27.04
C LYS A 2 -8.41 -6.99 26.09
N ARG A 3 -8.80 -7.62 25.00
CA ARG A 3 -7.89 -8.21 23.99
C ARG A 3 -8.12 -7.72 22.56
N THR A 4 -9.13 -6.91 22.33
CA THR A 4 -9.67 -6.59 21.00
C THR A 4 -8.87 -5.54 20.21
N ILE A 5 -7.87 -4.94 20.80
CA ILE A 5 -7.26 -3.69 20.31
C ILE A 5 -5.85 -3.88 19.71
N ALA A 6 -5.18 -4.96 20.07
CA ALA A 6 -3.83 -5.26 19.57
C ALA A 6 -3.75 -5.64 18.08
N ILE A 7 -4.88 -5.77 17.44
CA ILE A 7 -5.13 -6.56 16.27
C ILE A 7 -5.17 -5.76 14.98
N LEU A 8 -5.51 -4.50 15.06
CA LEU A 8 -5.72 -3.65 13.87
C LEU A 8 -4.44 -3.32 13.11
N LEU A 9 -3.29 -3.70 13.59
CA LEU A 9 -2.03 -3.15 13.10
C LEU A 9 -0.98 -4.16 12.63
N THR A 10 -1.11 -5.41 12.98
CA THR A 10 -0.24 -6.43 12.40
C THR A 10 -0.71 -6.82 11.00
N ALA A 11 -2.01 -6.68 10.70
CA ALA A 11 -2.53 -6.86 9.35
C ALA A 11 -2.06 -5.78 8.37
N ILE A 12 -1.91 -4.55 8.84
CA ILE A 12 -1.27 -3.46 8.06
C ILE A 12 0.22 -3.73 7.87
N LEU A 13 0.87 -4.45 8.77
CA LEU A 13 2.26 -4.93 8.65
C LEU A 13 2.41 -6.13 7.70
N LEU A 14 1.38 -6.94 7.55
CA LEU A 14 1.35 -8.09 6.64
C LEU A 14 0.98 -7.72 5.21
N LEU A 15 0.11 -6.75 5.07
CA LEU A 15 -0.36 -6.24 3.80
C LEU A 15 0.35 -4.94 3.45
N GLY A 16 1.56 -4.68 3.77
CA GLY A 16 2.41 -3.50 3.45
C GLY A 16 1.87 -2.47 2.45
N LEU A 17 0.63 -2.55 2.11
CA LEU A 17 -0.09 -1.82 1.09
C LEU A 17 -1.49 -1.57 1.58
N CYS A 18 -1.90 -0.36 1.52
CA CYS A 18 -3.29 0.06 1.55
C CYS A 18 -3.82 0.58 2.87
N GLY A 19 -4.32 1.68 2.75
CA GLY A 19 -5.29 2.25 3.65
C GLY A 19 -4.87 3.53 4.30
N ILE A 20 -4.69 4.54 3.50
CA ILE A 20 -4.91 5.87 4.00
C ILE A 20 -6.26 6.33 3.51
N GLY A 21 -7.21 6.14 4.37
CA GLY A 21 -8.38 6.95 4.30
C GLY A 21 -8.03 8.36 4.75
N CYS A 22 -8.23 9.30 3.88
CA CYS A 22 -8.39 10.68 4.30
C CYS A 22 -9.52 10.71 5.32
N VAL A 23 -9.23 11.10 6.56
CA VAL A 23 -10.25 11.41 7.54
C VAL A 23 -10.87 12.73 7.10
N ASN A 24 -12.00 12.66 6.41
CA ASN A 24 -12.83 13.83 6.18
C ASN A 24 -13.74 14.04 7.38
N ASP A 25 -13.79 15.26 7.82
CA ASP A 25 -14.62 15.76 8.92
C ASP A 25 -16.11 15.56 8.59
N PRO A 26 -16.93 14.86 9.37
CA PRO A 26 -18.36 14.76 9.14
C PRO A 26 -19.07 15.94 9.81
N THR A 27 -19.31 17.00 9.05
CA THR A 27 -20.36 17.95 9.38
C THR A 27 -21.25 18.15 8.17
N ASP A 28 -22.36 17.50 8.17
CA ASP A 28 -23.73 18.00 8.07
C ASP A 28 -24.72 17.03 7.41
N ALA A 29 -25.82 16.88 8.19
CA ALA A 29 -27.21 16.75 7.75
C ALA A 29 -27.70 15.50 7.01
N MET A 30 -28.27 14.63 7.83
CA MET A 30 -29.35 13.69 7.45
C MET A 30 -30.43 14.38 6.64
N THR A 31 -30.72 13.84 5.47
CA THR A 31 -32.07 13.89 4.90
C THR A 31 -32.43 12.50 4.35
N THR A 32 -33.47 11.97 4.94
CA THR A 32 -34.13 10.71 4.59
C THR A 32 -34.84 10.80 3.25
N ALA A 33 -34.60 9.84 2.35
CA ALA A 33 -35.45 9.57 1.21
C ALA A 33 -35.82 8.08 1.17
N GLU A 34 -37.11 7.81 1.00
CA GLU A 34 -37.74 6.48 0.96
C GLU A 34 -37.36 5.67 -0.30
N PRO A 35 -37.42 4.32 -0.26
CA PRO A 35 -37.03 3.46 -1.35
C PRO A 35 -38.15 3.27 -2.37
N THR A 36 -37.82 3.36 -3.64
CA THR A 36 -38.73 2.97 -4.75
C THR A 36 -38.14 1.85 -5.59
N ALA A 37 -38.94 0.76 -5.62
CA ALA A 37 -39.13 -0.22 -6.71
C ALA A 37 -37.95 -0.93 -7.38
N GLU A 38 -37.99 -2.28 -7.29
CA GLU A 38 -37.22 -3.29 -8.03
C GLU A 38 -37.28 -3.11 -9.55
N PRO A 39 -36.20 -3.40 -10.29
CA PRO A 39 -36.26 -3.66 -11.73
C PRO A 39 -36.19 -5.15 -12.08
N ASP A 40 -36.94 -5.51 -13.10
CA ASP A 40 -37.14 -6.80 -13.75
C ASP A 40 -35.83 -7.44 -14.30
N PRO A 41 -35.71 -8.78 -14.37
CA PRO A 41 -34.51 -9.45 -14.81
C PRO A 41 -34.39 -9.44 -16.34
N ALA A 42 -33.30 -8.83 -16.84
CA ALA A 42 -32.93 -8.85 -18.24
C ALA A 42 -32.03 -10.03 -18.58
N SER A 43 -32.33 -10.68 -19.67
CA SER A 43 -31.81 -11.87 -20.32
C SER A 43 -30.27 -12.03 -20.30
N THR A 44 -29.83 -13.19 -19.88
CA THR A 44 -28.46 -13.69 -20.03
C THR A 44 -28.25 -14.27 -21.43
N GLU A 45 -27.53 -13.56 -22.29
CA GLU A 45 -26.77 -14.18 -23.38
C GLU A 45 -25.35 -14.46 -22.89
N PRO A 46 -24.79 -15.65 -23.19
CA PRO A 46 -23.41 -15.96 -22.78
C PRO A 46 -22.42 -15.09 -23.58
N PRO A 47 -21.33 -14.61 -22.94
CA PRO A 47 -20.33 -13.81 -23.63
C PRO A 47 -19.67 -14.62 -24.76
N ALA A 48 -19.45 -13.96 -25.88
CA ALA A 48 -18.82 -14.50 -27.07
C ALA A 48 -17.42 -15.05 -26.74
N ALA A 49 -17.05 -16.18 -27.36
CA ALA A 49 -15.75 -16.82 -27.21
C ALA A 49 -14.61 -15.81 -27.49
N VAL A 50 -13.68 -15.74 -26.55
CA VAL A 50 -12.49 -14.91 -26.61
C VAL A 50 -11.60 -15.37 -27.77
N PRO A 51 -11.10 -14.48 -28.64
CA PRO A 51 -10.16 -14.85 -29.69
C PRO A 51 -8.85 -15.39 -29.10
N THR A 52 -8.41 -16.53 -29.59
CA THR A 52 -7.14 -17.18 -29.24
C THR A 52 -5.94 -16.65 -30.03
N GLU A 53 -5.94 -15.40 -30.45
CA GLU A 53 -4.77 -14.78 -31.08
C GLU A 53 -4.10 -13.84 -30.08
N SER A 54 -2.76 -13.88 -30.06
CA SER A 54 -1.91 -13.01 -29.24
C SER A 54 -2.38 -11.57 -29.38
N ALA A 55 -3.09 -11.08 -28.37
CA ALA A 55 -3.45 -9.68 -28.32
C ALA A 55 -2.16 -8.90 -28.07
N GLU A 56 -1.63 -8.24 -29.10
CA GLU A 56 -0.73 -7.12 -28.87
C GLU A 56 -1.53 -6.09 -28.10
N ASP A 57 -0.98 -5.62 -26.96
CA ASP A 57 -1.46 -4.44 -26.28
C ASP A 57 -1.73 -3.34 -27.31
N PRO A 58 -2.86 -2.62 -27.26
CA PRO A 58 -3.17 -1.53 -28.19
C PRO A 58 -2.06 -0.48 -28.29
N ASN A 59 -1.14 -0.43 -27.31
CA ASN A 59 0.05 0.42 -27.30
C ASN A 59 1.33 -0.29 -27.77
N GLY A 60 1.24 -1.54 -28.24
CA GLY A 60 2.38 -2.31 -28.77
C GLY A 60 3.38 -2.79 -27.71
N ILE A 61 2.98 -2.88 -26.46
CA ILE A 61 3.84 -3.27 -25.33
C ILE A 61 3.74 -4.78 -25.11
N PRO A 62 4.86 -5.55 -25.15
CA PRO A 62 4.82 -6.97 -24.88
C PRO A 62 4.61 -7.24 -23.38
N VAL A 63 3.61 -8.05 -23.05
CA VAL A 63 3.34 -8.53 -21.70
C VAL A 63 4.30 -9.65 -21.33
N ARG A 64 4.98 -9.58 -20.19
CA ARG A 64 5.91 -10.61 -19.68
C ARG A 64 5.29 -11.37 -18.52
N TRP A 65 5.55 -12.67 -18.46
CA TRP A 65 5.07 -13.57 -17.41
C TRP A 65 6.22 -14.21 -16.61
N ARG A 66 5.87 -14.84 -15.48
CA ARG A 66 6.69 -15.43 -14.40
C ARG A 66 8.06 -16.03 -14.73
N ASN A 67 8.38 -16.39 -15.96
CA ASN A 67 9.63 -17.09 -16.28
C ASN A 67 10.54 -16.32 -17.25
N GLY A 68 10.41 -15.00 -17.32
CA GLY A 68 11.26 -14.19 -18.23
C GLY A 68 11.01 -14.42 -19.71
N GLY A 69 9.99 -15.20 -20.05
CA GLY A 69 9.54 -15.41 -21.43
C GLY A 69 8.51 -14.37 -21.83
N THR A 70 8.50 -14.01 -23.13
CA THR A 70 7.35 -13.29 -23.69
C THR A 70 6.20 -14.26 -23.70
N LEU A 71 5.20 -14.05 -22.83
CA LEU A 71 3.97 -14.82 -22.86
C LEU A 71 2.93 -14.08 -23.66
N SER A 72 2.29 -14.79 -24.56
CA SER A 72 0.94 -14.44 -24.94
C SER A 72 0.11 -14.41 -23.65
N PHE A 73 -0.60 -13.34 -23.43
CA PHE A 73 -1.54 -13.19 -22.32
C PHE A 73 -2.51 -14.38 -22.38
N LEU A 74 -2.35 -15.32 -21.46
CA LEU A 74 -3.39 -16.29 -21.19
C LEU A 74 -4.24 -15.65 -20.09
N PRO A 75 -5.43 -15.14 -20.42
CA PRO A 75 -6.33 -14.67 -19.39
C PRO A 75 -6.52 -15.83 -18.41
N HIS A 76 -6.47 -15.52 -17.10
CA HIS A 76 -6.96 -16.46 -16.10
C HIS A 76 -8.32 -16.95 -16.61
N GLU A 77 -8.56 -18.26 -16.61
CA GLU A 77 -9.88 -18.79 -16.94
C GLU A 77 -10.87 -18.18 -15.94
N PRO A 78 -11.63 -17.13 -16.28
CA PRO A 78 -12.41 -16.36 -15.29
C PRO A 78 -13.49 -17.20 -14.61
N LEU A 79 -13.74 -18.39 -15.14
CA LEU A 79 -14.82 -19.29 -14.70
C LEU A 79 -14.37 -20.30 -13.61
N SER A 80 -13.11 -20.32 -13.23
CA SER A 80 -12.58 -21.27 -12.23
C SER A 80 -12.40 -20.67 -10.84
N VAL A 81 -12.43 -19.34 -10.70
CA VAL A 81 -12.26 -18.64 -9.41
C VAL A 81 -13.64 -18.40 -8.79
N PRO A 82 -13.90 -18.85 -7.55
CA PRO A 82 -15.15 -18.54 -6.86
C PRO A 82 -15.24 -17.03 -6.58
N LYS A 83 -16.46 -16.54 -6.39
CA LYS A 83 -16.68 -15.15 -5.95
C LYS A 83 -16.09 -14.96 -4.56
N LEU A 84 -15.64 -13.76 -4.26
CA LEU A 84 -15.11 -13.44 -2.91
C LEU A 84 -16.08 -13.86 -1.79
N SER A 85 -17.39 -13.65 -1.99
CA SER A 85 -18.45 -14.02 -1.04
C SER A 85 -18.65 -15.54 -0.86
N GLU A 86 -18.10 -16.37 -1.76
CA GLU A 86 -18.18 -17.84 -1.72
C GLU A 86 -16.91 -18.46 -1.13
N MET A 87 -15.85 -17.67 -0.91
CA MET A 87 -14.60 -18.13 -0.30
C MET A 87 -14.79 -18.29 1.20
N VAL A 88 -14.32 -19.41 1.73
CA VAL A 88 -14.59 -19.79 3.11
C VAL A 88 -13.28 -19.86 3.91
N TYR A 89 -13.23 -19.10 4.98
CA TYR A 89 -12.18 -19.21 5.97
C TYR A 89 -12.27 -20.55 6.71
N THR A 90 -11.13 -21.20 6.88
CA THR A 90 -10.93 -22.30 7.82
C THR A 90 -9.64 -22.06 8.59
N ARG A 91 -9.65 -22.28 9.92
CA ARG A 91 -8.46 -22.06 10.74
C ARG A 91 -7.31 -22.94 10.25
N PRO A 92 -6.18 -22.33 9.78
CA PRO A 92 -5.03 -23.11 9.32
C PRO A 92 -4.24 -23.73 10.48
N ASP A 93 -3.59 -24.86 10.24
CA ASP A 93 -2.70 -25.51 11.20
C ASP A 93 -1.29 -24.88 11.16
N ALA A 94 -1.14 -23.73 11.80
CA ALA A 94 0.13 -23.01 11.84
C ALA A 94 1.22 -23.80 12.58
N GLU A 95 0.89 -24.62 13.59
CA GLU A 95 1.89 -25.43 14.31
C GLU A 95 2.52 -26.47 13.38
N ALA A 96 1.71 -27.15 12.57
CA ALA A 96 2.19 -28.10 11.57
C ALA A 96 3.06 -27.39 10.52
N LEU A 97 2.62 -26.26 10.00
CA LEU A 97 3.38 -25.47 9.03
C LEU A 97 4.75 -25.02 9.58
N ILE A 98 4.79 -24.46 10.79
CA ILE A 98 6.02 -24.05 11.46
C ILE A 98 6.97 -25.24 11.64
N ALA A 99 6.44 -26.42 12.00
CA ALA A 99 7.24 -27.63 12.13
C ALA A 99 7.83 -28.08 10.78
N GLN A 100 7.06 -28.01 9.69
CA GLN A 100 7.54 -28.33 8.33
C GLN A 100 8.65 -27.37 7.89
N ILE A 101 8.47 -26.02 8.07
CA ILE A 101 9.50 -25.02 7.72
C ILE A 101 10.80 -25.30 8.48
N LYS A 102 10.73 -25.59 9.79
CA LYS A 102 11.92 -25.94 10.60
C LYS A 102 12.60 -27.20 10.11
N ALA A 103 11.81 -28.26 9.84
CA ALA A 103 12.36 -29.53 9.36
C ALA A 103 13.09 -29.36 8.02
N LEU A 104 12.53 -28.58 7.08
CA LEU A 104 13.17 -28.29 5.81
C LEU A 104 14.42 -27.43 6.00
N THR A 105 14.38 -26.42 6.90
CA THR A 105 15.55 -25.58 7.22
C THR A 105 16.73 -26.43 7.72
N GLU A 106 16.49 -27.40 8.60
CA GLU A 106 17.51 -28.30 9.13
C GLU A 106 18.13 -29.20 8.04
N LYS A 107 17.33 -29.55 7.01
CA LYS A 107 17.78 -30.38 5.88
C LYS A 107 18.55 -29.60 4.80
N VAL A 108 18.45 -28.27 4.72
CA VAL A 108 19.11 -27.48 3.66
C VAL A 108 20.58 -27.86 3.45
N PRO A 109 21.41 -28.07 4.49
CA PRO A 109 22.82 -28.47 4.30
C PRO A 109 23.01 -29.90 3.76
N GLU A 110 21.98 -30.72 3.76
CA GLU A 110 22.05 -32.15 3.33
C GLU A 110 21.80 -32.28 1.82
N TYR A 111 21.17 -31.30 1.18
CA TYR A 111 20.92 -31.30 -0.27
C TYR A 111 22.21 -31.04 -1.05
N THR A 112 22.36 -31.71 -2.16
CA THR A 112 23.53 -31.58 -3.05
C THR A 112 23.28 -30.68 -4.25
N ASP A 113 22.02 -30.36 -4.54
CA ASP A 113 21.58 -29.56 -5.67
C ASP A 113 20.22 -28.87 -5.43
N ALA A 114 19.93 -27.83 -6.19
CA ALA A 114 18.70 -27.06 -6.10
C ALA A 114 17.43 -27.89 -6.40
N ALA A 115 17.49 -28.83 -7.35
CA ALA A 115 16.31 -29.60 -7.75
C ALA A 115 15.81 -30.52 -6.62
N SER A 116 16.75 -31.12 -5.88
CA SER A 116 16.43 -31.97 -4.72
C SER A 116 15.75 -31.18 -3.60
N PHE A 117 16.22 -29.96 -3.33
CA PHE A 117 15.57 -29.06 -2.38
C PHE A 117 14.19 -28.60 -2.88
N LEU A 118 14.09 -28.14 -4.12
CA LEU A 118 12.85 -27.61 -4.69
C LEU A 118 11.73 -28.66 -4.73
N ASN A 119 12.05 -29.94 -4.89
CA ASN A 119 11.05 -31.01 -4.83
C ASN A 119 10.33 -31.09 -3.47
N GLU A 120 11.03 -30.83 -2.35
CA GLU A 120 10.38 -30.77 -1.03
C GLU A 120 9.79 -29.37 -0.75
N TYR A 121 10.43 -28.32 -1.26
CA TYR A 121 9.99 -26.94 -1.06
C TYR A 121 8.65 -26.63 -1.75
N TYR A 122 8.36 -27.23 -2.91
CA TYR A 122 7.09 -27.00 -3.61
C TYR A 122 5.85 -27.36 -2.77
N ASP A 123 5.88 -28.47 -2.06
CA ASP A 123 4.77 -28.86 -1.17
C ASP A 123 4.64 -27.87 -0.01
N LEU A 124 5.78 -27.50 0.61
CA LEU A 124 5.79 -26.49 1.67
C LEU A 124 5.30 -25.13 1.19
N ALA A 125 5.66 -24.72 -0.03
CA ALA A 125 5.19 -23.45 -0.60
C ALA A 125 3.67 -23.43 -0.77
N GLN A 126 3.03 -24.55 -1.10
CA GLN A 126 1.57 -24.63 -1.16
C GLN A 126 0.95 -24.48 0.24
N ASP A 127 1.52 -25.11 1.26
CA ASP A 127 1.03 -24.98 2.64
C ASP A 127 1.20 -23.54 3.17
N ILE A 128 2.29 -22.86 2.78
CA ILE A 128 2.51 -21.43 3.08
C ILE A 128 1.44 -20.58 2.40
N HIS A 129 1.20 -20.75 1.11
CA HIS A 129 0.18 -20.01 0.37
C HIS A 129 -1.22 -20.25 0.94
N HIS A 130 -1.52 -21.49 1.36
CA HIS A 130 -2.78 -21.80 2.04
C HIS A 130 -2.92 -21.04 3.37
N PHE A 131 -1.86 -21.03 4.19
CA PHE A 131 -1.86 -20.29 5.44
C PHE A 131 -2.06 -18.79 5.20
N GLU A 132 -1.37 -18.20 4.21
CA GLU A 132 -1.51 -16.79 3.84
C GLU A 132 -2.93 -16.49 3.34
N THR A 133 -3.50 -17.34 2.47
CA THR A 133 -4.88 -17.20 2.00
C THR A 133 -5.89 -17.24 3.16
N MET A 134 -5.72 -18.15 4.10
CA MET A 134 -6.61 -18.22 5.28
C MET A 134 -6.45 -16.99 6.18
N SER A 135 -5.23 -16.48 6.32
CA SER A 135 -4.97 -15.25 7.08
C SER A 135 -5.66 -14.04 6.45
N ASP A 136 -5.59 -13.90 5.13
CA ASP A 136 -6.27 -12.83 4.38
C ASP A 136 -7.80 -12.97 4.45
N LEU A 137 -8.35 -14.18 4.39
CA LEU A 137 -9.79 -14.40 4.59
C LEU A 137 -10.22 -14.09 6.03
N ALA A 138 -9.39 -14.38 7.03
CA ALA A 138 -9.66 -13.98 8.42
C ALA A 138 -9.70 -12.45 8.56
N LEU A 139 -8.76 -11.74 7.92
CA LEU A 139 -8.76 -10.28 7.84
C LEU A 139 -10.03 -9.76 7.15
N PHE A 140 -10.39 -10.34 6.00
CA PHE A 140 -11.62 -9.95 5.30
C PHE A 140 -12.85 -10.09 6.20
N GLN A 141 -13.00 -11.23 6.89
CA GLN A 141 -14.10 -11.46 7.82
C GLN A 141 -14.09 -10.47 8.99
N PHE A 142 -12.91 -10.18 9.54
CA PHE A 142 -12.75 -9.17 10.58
C PHE A 142 -13.16 -7.78 10.09
N CYS A 143 -12.73 -7.38 8.89
CA CYS A 143 -13.12 -6.11 8.31
C CYS A 143 -14.63 -6.00 8.04
N MET A 144 -15.28 -7.10 7.70
CA MET A 144 -16.74 -7.16 7.53
C MET A 144 -17.51 -7.12 8.87
N HIS A 145 -16.96 -7.69 9.93
CA HIS A 145 -17.67 -7.97 11.20
C HIS A 145 -16.82 -7.62 12.43
N SER A 146 -16.29 -6.41 12.49
CA SER A 146 -15.27 -5.98 13.45
C SER A 146 -15.65 -6.05 14.94
N TYR A 147 -16.91 -6.28 15.27
CA TYR A 147 -17.39 -6.47 16.63
C TYR A 147 -17.77 -7.91 16.97
N ASP A 148 -17.64 -8.85 16.01
CA ASP A 148 -17.90 -10.27 16.25
C ASP A 148 -16.69 -10.90 16.95
N ARG A 149 -16.93 -11.43 18.14
CA ARG A 149 -15.85 -11.92 19.00
C ARG A 149 -15.18 -13.19 18.44
N GLU A 150 -15.95 -14.08 17.81
CA GLU A 150 -15.40 -15.32 17.25
C GLU A 150 -14.51 -14.99 16.04
N ILE A 151 -14.94 -14.06 15.22
CA ILE A 151 -14.18 -13.57 14.06
C ILE A 151 -12.89 -12.86 14.51
N ILE A 152 -12.97 -12.04 15.54
CA ILE A 152 -11.80 -11.38 16.13
C ILE A 152 -10.79 -12.43 16.64
N GLU A 153 -11.25 -13.46 17.38
CA GLU A 153 -10.38 -14.50 17.91
C GLU A 153 -9.69 -15.32 16.79
N GLU A 154 -10.33 -15.51 15.63
CA GLU A 154 -9.73 -16.16 14.45
C GLU A 154 -8.70 -15.27 13.76
N TYR A 155 -9.03 -14.00 13.59
CA TYR A 155 -8.10 -13.03 13.03
C TYR A 155 -6.85 -12.86 13.91
N ASP A 156 -7.03 -12.71 15.24
CA ASP A 156 -5.93 -12.66 16.22
C ASP A 156 -4.99 -13.86 16.10
N TYR A 157 -5.58 -15.06 15.99
CA TYR A 157 -4.80 -16.27 15.81
C TYR A 157 -3.94 -16.20 14.55
N CYS A 158 -4.54 -15.86 13.40
CA CYS A 158 -3.81 -15.78 12.14
C CYS A 158 -2.68 -14.75 12.19
N ASP A 159 -2.94 -13.59 12.77
CA ASP A 159 -1.98 -12.51 12.91
C ASP A 159 -0.77 -12.91 13.79
N GLU A 160 -1.03 -13.45 14.98
CA GLU A 160 0.03 -13.95 15.86
C GLU A 160 0.89 -15.04 15.19
N GLN A 161 0.25 -15.97 14.46
CA GLN A 161 0.98 -17.05 13.80
C GLN A 161 1.74 -16.56 12.56
N SER A 162 1.23 -15.59 11.84
CA SER A 162 1.89 -15.03 10.64
C SER A 162 3.29 -14.48 10.96
N ALA A 163 3.45 -13.79 12.08
CA ALA A 163 4.75 -13.29 12.51
C ALA A 163 5.76 -14.43 12.75
N ILE A 164 5.29 -15.55 13.34
CA ILE A 164 6.14 -16.71 13.62
C ILE A 164 6.49 -17.44 12.32
N VAL A 165 5.51 -17.65 11.43
CA VAL A 165 5.72 -18.28 10.11
C VAL A 165 6.76 -17.51 9.31
N LYS A 166 6.63 -16.18 9.20
CA LYS A 166 7.59 -15.32 8.49
C LYS A 166 9.00 -15.38 9.06
N GLU A 167 9.13 -15.41 10.39
CA GLU A 167 10.45 -15.57 11.02
C GLU A 167 11.08 -16.92 10.62
N LYS A 168 10.29 -18.01 10.59
CA LYS A 168 10.81 -19.33 10.20
C LYS A 168 11.12 -19.41 8.71
N GLN A 169 10.33 -18.79 7.85
CA GLN A 169 10.63 -18.64 6.43
C GLN A 169 11.95 -17.87 6.23
N SER A 170 12.15 -16.77 6.94
CA SER A 170 13.41 -16.00 6.89
C SER A 170 14.63 -16.86 7.28
N ALA A 171 14.49 -17.71 8.29
CA ALA A 171 15.55 -18.66 8.68
C ALA A 171 15.82 -19.70 7.59
N LEU A 172 14.78 -20.21 6.92
CA LEU A 172 14.90 -21.13 5.78
C LEU A 172 15.61 -20.46 4.60
N TYR A 173 15.21 -19.23 4.26
CA TYR A 173 15.84 -18.49 3.16
C TYR A 173 17.29 -18.13 3.46
N ALA A 174 17.63 -17.82 4.71
CA ALA A 174 19.00 -17.62 5.14
C ALA A 174 19.86 -18.90 5.02
N ALA A 175 19.29 -20.05 5.34
CA ALA A 175 19.97 -21.32 5.13
C ALA A 175 20.20 -21.60 3.62
N CYS A 176 19.21 -21.30 2.77
CA CYS A 176 19.33 -21.37 1.30
C CYS A 176 20.40 -20.38 0.77
N ALA A 177 20.43 -19.15 1.28
CA ALA A 177 21.44 -18.14 0.94
C ALA A 177 22.86 -18.63 1.21
N ALA A 178 23.06 -19.36 2.31
CA ALA A 178 24.37 -19.94 2.69
C ALA A 178 24.70 -21.25 1.96
N SER A 179 23.78 -21.79 1.15
CA SER A 179 23.98 -23.07 0.48
C SER A 179 24.87 -22.95 -0.77
N PRO A 180 25.58 -24.03 -1.16
CA PRO A 180 26.41 -24.02 -2.36
C PRO A 180 25.61 -24.02 -3.67
N TYR A 181 24.28 -24.19 -3.61
CA TYR A 181 23.37 -24.19 -4.76
C TYR A 181 22.45 -22.98 -4.81
N ARG A 182 22.78 -21.91 -4.05
CA ARG A 182 22.05 -20.63 -4.02
C ARG A 182 21.71 -20.09 -5.40
N ASP A 183 22.73 -19.91 -6.26
CA ASP A 183 22.54 -19.35 -7.61
C ASP A 183 21.58 -20.20 -8.47
N ALA A 184 21.62 -21.52 -8.27
CA ALA A 184 20.72 -22.44 -8.98
C ALA A 184 19.27 -22.35 -8.43
N LEU A 185 19.08 -22.05 -7.15
CA LEU A 185 17.77 -21.79 -6.56
C LEU A 185 17.19 -20.47 -7.10
N GLU A 186 18.01 -19.41 -7.13
CA GLU A 186 17.62 -18.12 -7.69
C GLU A 186 17.21 -18.27 -9.17
N GLN A 187 18.03 -18.96 -9.96
CA GLN A 187 17.74 -19.18 -11.37
C GLN A 187 16.50 -20.04 -11.62
N ALA A 188 16.26 -21.06 -10.79
CA ALA A 188 15.18 -22.03 -11.01
C ALA A 188 13.83 -21.59 -10.47
N TYR A 189 13.78 -20.78 -9.39
CA TYR A 189 12.53 -20.52 -8.68
C TYR A 189 12.42 -19.11 -8.06
N PHE A 190 13.40 -18.67 -7.24
CA PHE A 190 13.24 -17.46 -6.43
C PHE A 190 13.47 -16.15 -7.19
N GLY A 191 14.22 -16.18 -8.29
CA GLY A 191 14.65 -14.99 -9.03
C GLY A 191 16.06 -14.54 -8.65
N GLU A 192 16.74 -13.88 -9.59
CA GLU A 192 18.11 -13.38 -9.42
C GLU A 192 18.20 -12.37 -8.27
N GLY A 193 19.08 -12.61 -7.31
CA GLY A 193 19.34 -11.72 -6.18
C GLY A 193 18.38 -11.87 -5.00
N PHE A 194 17.39 -12.77 -5.07
CA PHE A 194 16.41 -12.97 -3.98
C PHE A 194 17.07 -13.20 -2.61
N PHE A 195 18.13 -14.00 -2.56
CA PHE A 195 18.79 -14.31 -1.31
C PHE A 195 19.76 -13.23 -0.81
N ALA A 196 19.98 -12.14 -1.54
CA ALA A 196 20.87 -11.07 -1.09
C ALA A 196 20.38 -10.40 0.21
N ASP A 197 19.07 -10.30 0.40
CA ASP A 197 18.45 -9.75 1.60
C ASP A 197 18.63 -10.65 2.84
N TYR A 198 19.03 -11.92 2.62
CA TYR A 198 19.30 -12.91 3.69
C TYR A 198 20.79 -13.14 3.93
N ASP A 199 21.68 -12.45 3.19
CA ASP A 199 23.11 -12.51 3.41
C ASP A 199 23.48 -11.94 4.79
N GLY A 200 24.11 -12.79 5.62
CA GLY A 200 24.46 -12.40 6.98
C GLY A 200 23.28 -12.38 7.96
N TYR A 201 22.12 -12.90 7.57
CA TYR A 201 21.00 -13.11 8.48
C TYR A 201 21.49 -13.83 9.74
N GLN A 202 21.31 -13.20 10.88
CA GLN A 202 21.51 -13.82 12.18
C GLN A 202 20.14 -13.99 12.81
N ALA A 203 19.82 -15.24 13.18
CA ALA A 203 18.67 -15.45 14.05
C ALA A 203 18.77 -14.47 15.22
N ALA A 204 17.68 -13.77 15.49
CA ALA A 204 17.63 -12.78 16.53
C ALA A 204 18.06 -13.43 17.87
N ASP A 205 18.96 -12.79 18.60
CA ASP A 205 19.33 -13.24 19.93
C ASP A 205 18.20 -12.90 20.94
N GLU A 206 18.26 -13.48 22.14
CA GLU A 206 17.26 -13.24 23.19
C GLU A 206 17.11 -11.75 23.54
N GLY A 207 18.20 -10.97 23.44
CA GLY A 207 18.21 -9.53 23.71
C GLY A 207 17.43 -8.75 22.66
N PHE A 208 17.64 -9.07 21.39
CA PHE A 208 16.89 -8.45 20.28
C PHE A 208 15.39 -8.81 20.33
N TYR A 209 15.06 -10.09 20.60
CA TYR A 209 13.65 -10.48 20.81
C TYR A 209 12.98 -9.75 21.97
N ALA A 210 13.72 -9.48 23.05
CA ALA A 210 13.21 -8.71 24.17
C ALA A 210 12.87 -7.26 23.77
N LEU A 211 13.67 -6.65 22.87
CA LEU A 211 13.40 -5.31 22.33
C LEU A 211 12.17 -5.30 21.41
N ILE A 212 12.04 -6.26 20.49
CA ILE A 212 10.86 -6.41 19.64
C ILE A 212 9.59 -6.62 20.48
N LYS A 213 9.68 -7.47 21.51
CA LYS A 213 8.57 -7.64 22.44
C LYS A 213 8.20 -6.34 23.16
N GLN A 214 9.19 -5.56 23.58
CA GLN A 214 8.94 -4.27 24.22
C GLN A 214 8.30 -3.27 23.26
N GLU A 215 8.72 -3.25 21.99
CA GLU A 215 8.08 -2.45 20.94
C GLU A 215 6.61 -2.85 20.78
N ASN A 216 6.32 -4.15 20.64
CA ASN A 216 4.95 -4.66 20.51
C ASN A 216 4.08 -4.35 21.75
N ASP A 217 4.62 -4.47 22.97
CA ASP A 217 3.90 -4.09 24.20
C ASP A 217 3.56 -2.58 24.22
N LEU A 218 4.44 -1.72 23.67
CA LEU A 218 4.19 -0.28 23.55
C LEU A 218 3.14 0.03 22.48
N LEU A 219 3.21 -0.64 21.33
CA LEU A 219 2.20 -0.54 20.28
C LEU A 219 0.84 -0.98 20.78
N PHE A 220 0.76 -2.09 21.50
CA PHE A 220 -0.48 -2.54 22.14
C PHE A 220 -1.07 -1.49 23.08
N ARG A 221 -0.23 -0.86 23.90
CA ARG A 221 -0.67 0.23 24.80
C ARG A 221 -1.13 1.45 24.02
N TYR A 222 -0.45 1.78 22.90
CA TYR A 222 -0.85 2.85 22.01
C TYR A 222 -2.27 2.60 21.47
N TYR A 223 -2.54 1.41 20.93
CA TYR A 223 -3.86 1.09 20.38
C TYR A 223 -4.95 1.12 21.42
N GLN A 224 -4.69 0.55 22.59
CA GLN A 224 -5.65 0.62 23.71
C GLN A 224 -6.01 2.06 24.12
N GLN A 225 -5.10 2.99 23.92
CA GLN A 225 -5.34 4.38 24.25
C GLN A 225 -5.96 5.13 23.06
N SER A 226 -5.49 4.89 21.87
CA SER A 226 -5.96 5.48 20.62
C SER A 226 -7.45 5.21 20.37
N ASP A 227 -7.91 3.99 20.62
CA ASP A 227 -9.33 3.60 20.50
C ASP A 227 -10.32 4.38 21.37
N LYS A 228 -9.83 5.11 22.35
CA LYS A 228 -10.67 5.89 23.24
C LYS A 228 -10.82 7.34 22.80
N VAL A 229 -10.13 7.71 21.74
CA VAL A 229 -10.00 9.10 21.27
C VAL A 229 -10.79 9.29 20.00
N ASP A 230 -11.69 10.24 20.00
CA ASP A 230 -12.29 10.75 18.76
C ASP A 230 -11.33 11.73 18.09
N TYR A 231 -10.64 11.27 17.07
CA TYR A 231 -9.65 12.06 16.34
C TYR A 231 -10.28 13.13 15.43
N SER A 232 -11.58 13.14 15.23
CA SER A 232 -12.30 14.27 14.63
C SER A 232 -12.39 15.47 15.58
N SER A 233 -12.27 15.20 16.88
CA SER A 233 -12.32 16.21 17.95
C SER A 233 -10.93 16.68 18.37
N TYR A 234 -10.51 17.85 17.92
CA TYR A 234 -9.26 18.48 18.37
C TYR A 234 -9.18 18.60 19.91
N TYR A 235 -10.30 18.73 20.58
CA TYR A 235 -10.36 18.77 22.04
C TYR A 235 -9.93 17.42 22.66
N GLU A 236 -10.40 16.30 22.13
CA GLU A 236 -10.02 14.97 22.59
C GLU A 236 -8.57 14.65 22.28
N ILE A 237 -8.09 15.01 21.09
CA ILE A 237 -6.66 14.92 20.74
C ILE A 237 -5.82 15.62 21.80
N LYS A 238 -6.17 16.87 22.14
CA LYS A 238 -5.45 17.65 23.15
C LYS A 238 -5.50 17.04 24.55
N GLN A 239 -6.61 16.43 24.94
CA GLN A 239 -6.72 15.77 26.24
C GLN A 239 -5.86 14.51 26.35
N ASN A 240 -5.66 13.80 25.26
CA ASN A 240 -4.92 12.54 25.23
C ASN A 240 -3.47 12.71 24.73
N HIS A 241 -3.08 13.90 24.32
CA HIS A 241 -1.78 14.21 23.75
C HIS A 241 -0.61 13.72 24.61
N ASP A 242 -0.61 14.05 25.90
CA ASP A 242 0.50 13.68 26.77
C ASP A 242 0.62 12.16 26.96
N VAL A 243 -0.51 11.45 27.04
CA VAL A 243 -0.52 10.00 27.23
C VAL A 243 -0.02 9.30 25.97
N ILE A 244 -0.55 9.66 24.81
CA ILE A 244 -0.19 9.05 23.53
C ILE A 244 1.22 9.46 23.13
N GLY A 245 1.57 10.73 23.28
CA GLY A 245 2.88 11.24 22.92
C GLY A 245 4.02 10.65 23.75
N ASN A 246 3.80 10.36 25.05
CA ASN A 246 4.80 9.67 25.85
C ASN A 246 5.00 8.20 25.40
N LEU A 247 3.96 7.52 24.90
CA LEU A 247 4.12 6.20 24.29
C LEU A 247 5.00 6.26 23.05
N TYR A 248 4.85 7.29 22.21
CA TYR A 248 5.73 7.50 21.06
C TYR A 248 7.19 7.74 21.45
N ILE A 249 7.43 8.53 22.51
CA ILE A 249 8.79 8.74 23.03
C ILE A 249 9.40 7.43 23.53
N GLU A 250 8.64 6.59 24.21
CA GLU A 250 9.09 5.26 24.64
C GLU A 250 9.38 4.38 23.43
N LEU A 251 8.52 4.36 22.40
CA LEU A 251 8.75 3.65 21.14
C LEU A 251 10.03 4.11 20.44
N ALA A 252 10.23 5.43 20.27
CA ALA A 252 11.40 5.97 19.62
C ALA A 252 12.70 5.55 20.34
N LYS A 253 12.69 5.45 21.68
CA LYS A 253 13.84 4.97 22.46
C LYS A 253 14.10 3.48 22.27
N VAL A 254 13.07 2.65 22.24
CA VAL A 254 13.20 1.20 21.99
C VAL A 254 13.68 0.94 20.57
N ARG A 255 13.12 1.64 19.59
CA ARG A 255 13.52 1.56 18.18
C ARG A 255 14.97 1.95 17.96
N ARG A 256 15.48 2.96 18.68
CA ARG A 256 16.90 3.26 18.69
C ARG A 256 17.74 2.07 19.15
N GLN A 257 17.34 1.40 20.23
CA GLN A 257 18.05 0.22 20.73
C GLN A 257 17.99 -0.96 19.73
N ILE A 258 16.87 -1.13 19.02
CA ILE A 258 16.73 -2.10 17.92
C ILE A 258 17.75 -1.82 16.81
N ALA A 259 17.85 -0.57 16.37
CA ALA A 259 18.83 -0.16 15.36
C ALA A 259 20.28 -0.37 15.82
N GLU A 260 20.61 0.06 17.03
CA GLU A 260 21.93 -0.13 17.64
C GLU A 260 22.30 -1.62 17.76
N ALA A 261 21.35 -2.49 18.14
CA ALA A 261 21.57 -3.95 18.22
C ALA A 261 21.86 -4.58 16.84
N LYS A 262 21.43 -3.94 15.76
CA LYS A 262 21.71 -4.34 14.37
C LYS A 262 22.87 -3.56 13.73
N GLY A 263 23.54 -2.67 14.49
CA GLY A 263 24.73 -1.93 14.05
C GLY A 263 24.43 -0.68 13.22
N TYR A 264 23.21 -0.17 13.24
CA TYR A 264 22.81 1.06 12.56
C TYR A 264 22.96 2.27 13.49
N GLU A 265 23.26 3.44 12.92
CA GLU A 265 23.47 4.68 13.65
C GLU A 265 22.16 5.19 14.29
N ASN A 266 21.04 5.06 13.56
CA ASN A 266 19.72 5.46 14.03
C ASN A 266 18.62 4.56 13.42
N TYR A 267 17.41 4.71 13.93
CA TYR A 267 16.29 3.86 13.50
C TYR A 267 15.88 4.06 12.05
N MET A 268 15.99 5.27 11.48
CA MET A 268 15.64 5.49 10.07
C MET A 268 16.59 4.77 9.12
N GLU A 269 17.89 4.71 9.44
CA GLU A 269 18.84 3.88 8.67
C GLU A 269 18.48 2.39 8.70
N TYR A 270 18.13 1.88 9.88
CA TYR A 270 17.64 0.51 10.05
C TYR A 270 16.31 0.26 9.32
N SER A 271 15.34 1.15 9.50
CA SER A 271 14.00 1.03 8.91
C SER A 271 14.05 1.03 7.38
N TYR A 272 14.83 1.94 6.77
CA TYR A 272 14.95 2.01 5.32
C TYR A 272 15.63 0.76 4.75
N ALA A 273 16.72 0.30 5.40
CA ALA A 273 17.49 -0.83 4.91
C ALA A 273 16.83 -2.19 5.18
N CYS A 274 16.28 -2.39 6.39
CA CYS A 274 15.84 -3.71 6.86
C CYS A 274 14.32 -3.88 6.86
N THR A 275 13.56 -2.85 7.28
CA THR A 275 12.10 -2.97 7.34
C THR A 275 11.48 -2.75 5.97
N HIS A 276 11.88 -1.67 5.28
CA HIS A 276 11.30 -1.29 3.99
C HIS A 276 12.16 -1.71 2.79
N GLN A 277 13.38 -2.21 3.01
CA GLN A 277 14.31 -2.71 1.98
C GLN A 277 14.49 -1.78 0.77
N ARG A 278 14.56 -0.46 1.04
CA ARG A 278 14.65 0.57 0.03
C ARG A 278 16.00 0.58 -0.68
N ASP A 279 16.02 0.98 -1.93
CA ASP A 279 17.22 1.23 -2.72
C ASP A 279 17.72 2.69 -2.63
N TYR A 280 17.18 3.44 -1.69
CA TYR A 280 17.62 4.80 -1.36
C TYR A 280 17.75 4.97 0.17
N THR A 281 18.61 5.90 0.55
CA THR A 281 18.98 6.15 1.94
C THR A 281 18.17 7.30 2.57
N PRO A 282 18.13 7.43 3.91
CA PRO A 282 17.57 8.60 4.58
C PRO A 282 18.21 9.93 4.13
N ALA A 283 19.48 9.92 3.74
CA ALA A 283 20.16 11.11 3.21
C ALA A 283 19.60 11.52 1.84
N GLN A 284 19.33 10.56 0.96
CA GLN A 284 18.67 10.82 -0.34
C GLN A 284 17.22 11.27 -0.14
N ALA A 285 16.49 10.67 0.82
CA ALA A 285 15.15 11.13 1.19
C ALA A 285 15.15 12.59 1.66
N ARG A 286 16.10 13.00 2.52
CA ARG A 286 16.24 14.42 2.92
C ARG A 286 16.51 15.33 1.73
N ALA A 287 17.39 14.93 0.81
CA ALA A 287 17.68 15.72 -0.40
C ALA A 287 16.43 15.87 -1.30
N PHE A 288 15.64 14.81 -1.43
CA PHE A 288 14.34 14.84 -2.13
C PHE A 288 13.36 15.81 -1.45
N LEU A 289 13.20 15.73 -0.14
CA LEU A 289 12.30 16.60 0.62
C LEU A 289 12.71 18.09 0.54
N GLU A 290 14.01 18.40 0.53
CA GLU A 290 14.48 19.78 0.29
C GLU A 290 14.07 20.28 -1.10
N GLN A 291 14.12 19.42 -2.11
CA GLN A 291 13.68 19.78 -3.46
C GLN A 291 12.16 19.93 -3.56
N VAL A 292 11.39 19.07 -2.89
CA VAL A 292 9.92 19.22 -2.75
C VAL A 292 9.60 20.59 -2.15
N LYS A 293 10.27 20.98 -1.08
CA LYS A 293 10.10 22.32 -0.47
C LYS A 293 10.45 23.46 -1.44
N ALA A 294 11.52 23.30 -2.22
CA ALA A 294 11.96 24.35 -3.14
C ALA A 294 11.06 24.50 -4.37
N GLN A 295 10.56 23.39 -4.94
CA GLN A 295 9.88 23.36 -6.23
C GLN A 295 8.35 23.34 -6.11
N LEU A 296 7.79 22.60 -5.14
CA LEU A 296 6.36 22.33 -5.06
C LEU A 296 5.63 23.17 -3.99
N VAL A 297 6.25 23.47 -2.86
CA VAL A 297 5.63 24.30 -1.82
C VAL A 297 5.23 25.69 -2.33
N PRO A 298 5.99 26.38 -3.21
CA PRO A 298 5.57 27.66 -3.77
C PRO A 298 4.22 27.61 -4.49
N LEU A 299 3.82 26.46 -5.02
CA LEU A 299 2.51 26.28 -5.67
C LEU A 299 1.34 26.47 -4.69
N MET A 300 1.56 26.26 -3.39
CA MET A 300 0.56 26.49 -2.34
C MET A 300 0.21 27.97 -2.13
N GLU A 301 0.91 28.89 -2.78
CA GLU A 301 0.55 30.31 -2.79
C GLU A 301 -0.66 30.61 -3.67
N HIS A 302 -0.99 29.69 -4.59
CA HIS A 302 -2.11 29.77 -5.50
C HIS A 302 -3.37 29.15 -4.89
N THR A 303 -4.39 29.99 -4.66
CA THR A 303 -5.65 29.54 -4.00
C THR A 303 -6.41 28.49 -4.81
N GLN A 304 -6.28 28.51 -6.14
CA GLN A 304 -6.91 27.54 -7.04
C GLN A 304 -6.60 26.08 -6.64
N ILE A 305 -5.35 25.79 -6.27
CA ILE A 305 -4.96 24.42 -5.87
C ILE A 305 -5.68 24.00 -4.59
N ALA A 306 -5.78 24.90 -3.60
CA ALA A 306 -6.48 24.60 -2.35
C ALA A 306 -8.02 24.51 -2.53
N GLU A 307 -8.58 25.30 -3.47
CA GLU A 307 -10.00 25.26 -3.83
C GLU A 307 -10.36 23.92 -4.51
N GLU A 308 -9.57 23.48 -5.48
CA GLU A 308 -9.75 22.17 -6.14
C GLU A 308 -9.57 21.00 -5.16
N PHE A 309 -8.62 21.09 -4.26
CA PHE A 309 -8.44 20.11 -3.20
C PHE A 309 -9.67 19.97 -2.31
N ALA A 310 -10.37 21.06 -2.00
CA ALA A 310 -11.57 21.03 -1.17
C ALA A 310 -12.78 20.36 -1.86
N THR A 311 -12.79 20.27 -3.20
CA THR A 311 -13.86 19.66 -3.98
C THR A 311 -13.69 18.15 -4.21
N TYR A 312 -12.50 17.61 -3.94
CA TYR A 312 -12.13 16.23 -4.22
C TYR A 312 -12.96 15.18 -3.45
N SER A 313 -13.53 15.53 -2.30
CA SER A 313 -14.21 14.60 -1.40
C SER A 313 -15.70 14.33 -1.72
N ASP A 314 -16.30 14.99 -2.71
CA ASP A 314 -17.76 14.96 -2.91
C ASP A 314 -18.23 13.92 -3.96
N TRP A 315 -17.33 13.04 -4.45
CA TRP A 315 -17.66 12.10 -5.51
C TRP A 315 -18.25 10.78 -4.98
N TYR A 316 -19.52 10.78 -4.65
CA TYR A 316 -20.27 9.56 -4.42
C TYR A 316 -21.03 9.16 -5.69
N SER A 317 -20.73 7.98 -6.24
CA SER A 317 -21.48 7.41 -7.35
C SER A 317 -21.92 5.98 -7.04
N SER A 318 -23.22 5.72 -7.11
CA SER A 318 -23.78 4.37 -7.05
C SER A 318 -23.31 3.47 -8.23
N ASP A 319 -22.69 4.06 -9.22
CA ASP A 319 -22.24 3.42 -10.45
C ASP A 319 -20.69 3.31 -10.55
N SER A 320 -19.96 3.42 -9.42
CA SER A 320 -18.49 3.44 -9.39
C SER A 320 -17.85 2.26 -10.14
N MET A 321 -18.38 1.04 -10.00
CA MET A 321 -17.90 -0.11 -10.75
C MET A 321 -18.13 -0.02 -12.26
N LYS A 322 -19.21 0.62 -12.70
CA LYS A 322 -19.44 0.86 -14.14
C LYS A 322 -18.48 1.91 -14.67
N MET A 323 -18.19 2.93 -13.87
CA MET A 323 -17.23 3.98 -14.25
C MET A 323 -15.82 3.39 -14.36
N LEU A 324 -15.40 2.56 -13.41
CA LEU A 324 -14.15 1.84 -13.48
C LEU A 324 -14.09 0.95 -14.73
N SER A 325 -15.14 0.16 -14.99
CA SER A 325 -15.17 -0.74 -16.15
C SER A 325 -15.08 0.03 -17.47
N ALA A 326 -15.80 1.16 -17.60
CA ALA A 326 -15.73 1.99 -18.79
C ALA A 326 -14.34 2.63 -18.99
N ALA A 327 -13.70 3.07 -17.90
CA ALA A 327 -12.34 3.60 -17.94
C ALA A 327 -11.33 2.53 -18.33
N ALA A 328 -11.37 1.36 -17.71
CA ALA A 328 -10.47 0.24 -17.98
C ALA A 328 -10.62 -0.27 -19.43
N GLU A 329 -11.86 -0.39 -19.95
CA GLU A 329 -12.11 -0.79 -21.35
C GLU A 329 -11.45 0.16 -22.34
N ARG A 330 -11.47 1.46 -22.06
CA ARG A 330 -10.84 2.48 -22.93
C ARG A 330 -9.33 2.49 -22.82
N MET A 331 -8.78 2.22 -21.64
CA MET A 331 -7.34 2.04 -21.47
C MET A 331 -6.85 0.77 -22.17
N GLY A 332 -7.66 -0.30 -22.18
CA GLY A 332 -7.35 -1.55 -22.87
C GLY A 332 -6.23 -2.38 -22.21
N GLY A 333 -5.73 -3.36 -22.95
CA GLY A 333 -4.58 -4.19 -22.55
C GLY A 333 -4.74 -4.85 -21.16
N PRO A 334 -3.63 -4.94 -20.38
CA PRO A 334 -3.66 -5.59 -19.06
C PRO A 334 -4.59 -4.90 -18.07
N VAL A 335 -4.86 -3.60 -18.20
CA VAL A 335 -5.80 -2.86 -17.36
C VAL A 335 -7.22 -3.36 -17.56
N TRP A 336 -7.64 -3.54 -18.83
CA TRP A 336 -8.95 -4.06 -19.14
C TRP A 336 -9.12 -5.51 -18.70
N GLU A 337 -8.11 -6.36 -18.92
CA GLU A 337 -8.16 -7.77 -18.51
C GLU A 337 -8.25 -7.90 -16.99
N SER A 338 -7.50 -7.09 -16.23
CA SER A 338 -7.62 -7.04 -14.77
C SER A 338 -9.03 -6.65 -14.32
N CYS A 339 -9.64 -5.64 -14.97
CA CYS A 339 -10.99 -5.20 -14.64
C CYS A 339 -12.05 -6.25 -14.99
N ARG A 340 -11.89 -6.94 -16.13
CA ARG A 340 -12.78 -8.07 -16.49
C ARG A 340 -12.69 -9.21 -15.48
N PHE A 341 -11.50 -9.51 -14.98
CA PHE A 341 -11.30 -10.53 -13.96
C PHE A 341 -11.94 -10.11 -12.63
N LEU A 342 -11.68 -8.88 -12.17
CA LEU A 342 -12.31 -8.30 -10.98
C LEU A 342 -13.84 -8.41 -11.03
N THR A 343 -14.45 -7.92 -12.12
CA THR A 343 -15.91 -7.85 -12.26
C THR A 343 -16.53 -9.19 -12.59
N GLY A 344 -15.89 -10.01 -13.44
CA GLY A 344 -16.39 -11.31 -13.87
C GLY A 344 -16.40 -12.35 -12.76
N CYS A 345 -15.44 -12.29 -11.84
CA CYS A 345 -15.36 -13.17 -10.67
C CYS A 345 -15.91 -12.52 -9.39
N GLU A 346 -16.42 -11.28 -9.45
CA GLU A 346 -16.94 -10.54 -8.28
C GLU A 346 -15.93 -10.55 -7.11
N LEU A 347 -14.67 -10.19 -7.40
CA LEU A 347 -13.55 -10.20 -6.45
C LEU A 347 -13.47 -8.88 -5.66
N TYR A 348 -14.57 -8.40 -5.17
CA TYR A 348 -14.65 -7.17 -4.40
C TYR A 348 -15.79 -7.17 -3.40
N ASP A 349 -15.61 -6.43 -2.31
CA ASP A 349 -16.69 -6.00 -1.43
C ASP A 349 -16.61 -4.48 -1.21
N ILE A 350 -17.59 -3.78 -1.78
CA ILE A 350 -17.79 -2.33 -1.68
C ILE A 350 -19.17 -2.02 -1.12
N SER A 351 -19.77 -2.98 -0.42
CA SER A 351 -21.09 -2.83 0.18
C SER A 351 -21.05 -2.00 1.46
N SER A 352 -22.10 -1.23 1.74
CA SER A 352 -22.30 -0.65 3.06
C SER A 352 -22.84 -1.71 4.01
N ALA A 353 -22.21 -1.89 5.16
CA ALA A 353 -22.67 -2.82 6.18
C ALA A 353 -22.40 -2.28 7.60
N PRO A 354 -23.32 -2.51 8.56
CA PRO A 354 -23.06 -2.16 9.96
C PRO A 354 -21.82 -2.89 10.49
N ASN A 355 -21.00 -2.19 11.26
CA ASN A 355 -19.79 -2.73 11.88
C ASN A 355 -18.65 -3.12 10.91
N LYS A 356 -18.73 -2.66 9.67
CA LYS A 356 -17.63 -2.74 8.72
C LYS A 356 -16.49 -1.83 9.16
N GLN A 357 -15.23 -2.25 8.94
CA GLN A 357 -14.08 -1.40 9.23
C GLN A 357 -13.96 -0.28 8.19
N GLY A 358 -13.70 0.94 8.65
CA GLY A 358 -13.56 2.12 7.82
C GLY A 358 -12.27 2.17 6.99
N VAL A 359 -12.01 1.11 6.20
CA VAL A 359 -10.78 0.96 5.40
C VAL A 359 -11.08 0.65 3.94
N GLY A 360 -10.10 0.91 3.07
CA GLY A 360 -10.02 0.36 1.72
C GLY A 360 -8.68 -0.35 1.60
N TYR A 361 -8.64 -1.50 0.95
CA TYR A 361 -7.41 -2.25 0.68
C TYR A 361 -7.60 -3.28 -0.43
N THR A 362 -6.48 -3.70 -1.00
CA THR A 362 -6.38 -4.82 -1.94
C THR A 362 -5.45 -5.87 -1.39
N SER A 363 -5.82 -7.15 -1.48
CA SER A 363 -4.97 -8.28 -1.11
C SER A 363 -5.01 -9.37 -2.16
N TYR A 364 -4.18 -10.43 -1.98
CA TYR A 364 -4.05 -11.53 -2.92
C TYR A 364 -4.22 -12.88 -2.24
N LEU A 365 -5.15 -13.68 -2.72
CA LEU A 365 -5.47 -15.01 -2.21
C LEU A 365 -4.71 -16.07 -3.02
N GLY A 366 -3.61 -16.56 -2.47
CA GLY A 366 -2.69 -17.47 -3.17
C GLY A 366 -3.35 -18.79 -3.64
N ASP A 367 -4.21 -19.39 -2.82
CA ASP A 367 -4.94 -20.61 -3.19
C ASP A 367 -5.86 -20.45 -4.40
N TYR A 368 -6.34 -19.24 -4.62
CA TYR A 368 -7.24 -18.89 -5.72
C TYR A 368 -6.54 -18.19 -6.87
N GLU A 369 -5.25 -17.89 -6.72
CA GLU A 369 -4.47 -17.06 -7.65
C GLU A 369 -5.19 -15.75 -8.01
N ALA A 370 -5.87 -15.13 -7.05
CA ALA A 370 -6.77 -14.02 -7.27
C ALA A 370 -6.59 -12.88 -6.26
N PRO A 371 -6.41 -11.63 -6.74
CA PRO A 371 -6.55 -10.45 -5.89
C PRO A 371 -8.02 -10.15 -5.59
N TYR A 372 -8.27 -9.37 -4.51
CA TYR A 372 -9.59 -8.83 -4.21
C TYR A 372 -9.50 -7.42 -3.64
N ILE A 373 -10.59 -6.66 -3.80
CA ILE A 373 -10.73 -5.29 -3.26
C ILE A 373 -11.78 -5.28 -2.14
N PHE A 374 -11.43 -4.66 -1.02
CA PHE A 374 -12.34 -4.35 0.07
C PHE A 374 -12.39 -2.83 0.29
N ILE A 375 -13.60 -2.24 0.36
CA ILE A 375 -13.79 -0.82 0.67
C ILE A 375 -15.03 -0.66 1.54
N ASP A 376 -14.92 0.12 2.61
CA ASP A 376 -16.08 0.62 3.33
C ASP A 376 -16.54 1.96 2.72
N PRO A 377 -17.65 1.99 1.97
CA PRO A 377 -18.11 3.20 1.29
C PRO A 377 -18.66 4.26 2.24
N ASP A 378 -18.95 3.90 3.49
CA ASP A 378 -19.50 4.83 4.50
C ASP A 378 -18.41 5.70 5.14
N SER A 379 -17.14 5.28 5.04
CA SER A 379 -15.99 5.97 5.62
C SER A 379 -14.98 6.48 4.59
N LYS A 380 -15.17 6.17 3.30
CA LYS A 380 -14.24 6.50 2.22
C LYS A 380 -14.97 7.12 1.04
N ASP A 381 -14.27 7.98 0.30
CA ASP A 381 -14.69 8.34 -1.05
C ASP A 381 -14.59 7.09 -1.93
N LEU A 382 -15.73 6.48 -2.19
CA LEU A 382 -15.77 5.18 -2.86
C LEU A 382 -15.11 5.22 -4.24
N LEU A 383 -15.35 6.24 -5.04
CA LEU A 383 -14.86 6.28 -6.42
C LEU A 383 -13.33 6.43 -6.47
N VAL A 384 -12.79 7.35 -5.69
CA VAL A 384 -11.35 7.62 -5.61
C VAL A 384 -10.63 6.42 -5.03
N THR A 385 -11.15 5.87 -3.92
CA THR A 385 -10.57 4.69 -3.28
C THR A 385 -10.63 3.48 -4.21
N LEU A 386 -11.74 3.27 -4.94
CA LEU A 386 -11.85 2.18 -5.90
C LEU A 386 -10.82 2.29 -7.03
N PHE A 387 -10.56 3.49 -7.55
CA PHE A 387 -9.55 3.70 -8.56
C PHE A 387 -8.15 3.43 -8.01
N HIS A 388 -7.88 3.86 -6.77
CA HIS A 388 -6.63 3.58 -6.08
C HIS A 388 -6.42 2.06 -5.90
N GLU A 389 -7.38 1.38 -5.29
CA GLU A 389 -7.29 -0.06 -5.02
C GLU A 389 -7.25 -0.89 -6.31
N PHE A 390 -7.89 -0.41 -7.37
CA PHE A 390 -7.78 -1.07 -8.67
C PHE A 390 -6.37 -0.99 -9.27
N GLY A 391 -5.59 0.03 -8.96
CA GLY A 391 -4.16 0.09 -9.33
C GLY A 391 -3.38 -1.09 -8.73
N HIS A 392 -3.57 -1.36 -7.44
CA HIS A 392 -2.98 -2.52 -6.76
C HIS A 392 -3.54 -3.85 -7.30
N PHE A 393 -4.85 -3.91 -7.54
CA PHE A 393 -5.48 -5.10 -8.11
C PHE A 393 -4.88 -5.46 -9.46
N ALA A 394 -4.64 -4.48 -10.33
CA ALA A 394 -4.03 -4.69 -11.63
C ALA A 394 -2.59 -5.22 -11.51
N ASP A 395 -1.80 -4.71 -10.56
CA ASP A 395 -0.46 -5.22 -10.27
C ASP A 395 -0.52 -6.69 -9.80
N PHE A 396 -1.32 -6.98 -8.80
CA PHE A 396 -1.46 -8.34 -8.28
C PHE A 396 -1.99 -9.32 -9.33
N TYR A 397 -2.93 -8.89 -10.16
CA TYR A 397 -3.44 -9.73 -11.24
C TYR A 397 -2.35 -10.06 -12.27
N VAL A 398 -1.64 -9.04 -12.77
CA VAL A 398 -0.61 -9.23 -13.80
C VAL A 398 0.61 -9.98 -13.26
N ASN A 399 0.97 -9.76 -12.00
CA ASN A 399 2.16 -10.31 -11.37
C ASN A 399 1.89 -11.49 -10.42
N TYR A 400 0.69 -12.07 -10.44
CA TYR A 400 0.31 -13.24 -9.63
C TYR A 400 0.62 -13.09 -8.14
N GLY A 401 0.31 -11.93 -7.58
CA GLY A 401 0.54 -11.63 -6.18
C GLY A 401 2.01 -11.48 -5.80
N ILE A 402 2.95 -11.48 -6.76
CA ILE A 402 4.36 -11.26 -6.46
C ILE A 402 4.53 -9.82 -5.98
N MET A 403 4.89 -9.69 -4.71
CA MET A 403 5.08 -8.41 -4.05
C MET A 403 6.19 -7.58 -4.69
N THR A 404 6.06 -6.28 -4.56
CA THR A 404 7.08 -5.29 -4.93
C THR A 404 7.37 -4.38 -3.74
N ASP A 405 8.31 -3.45 -3.89
CA ASP A 405 8.52 -2.41 -2.87
C ASP A 405 7.32 -1.44 -2.81
N LEU A 406 7.21 -0.75 -1.68
CA LEU A 406 6.08 0.13 -1.39
C LEU A 406 5.96 1.29 -2.38
N GLU A 407 7.09 1.83 -2.80
CA GLU A 407 7.14 2.94 -3.76
C GLU A 407 6.58 2.53 -5.12
N THR A 408 6.91 1.34 -5.59
CA THR A 408 6.35 0.79 -6.84
C THR A 408 4.85 0.53 -6.70
N ALA A 409 4.44 -0.10 -5.60
CA ALA A 409 3.05 -0.43 -5.33
C ALA A 409 2.17 0.83 -5.28
N GLU A 410 2.59 1.86 -4.54
CA GLU A 410 1.85 3.13 -4.45
C GLU A 410 1.93 3.96 -5.75
N THR A 411 2.92 3.70 -6.60
CA THR A 411 2.92 4.31 -7.94
C THR A 411 1.79 3.77 -8.80
N TYR A 412 1.43 2.47 -8.69
CA TYR A 412 0.28 1.90 -9.39
C TYR A 412 -1.03 2.54 -8.94
N SER A 413 -1.27 2.59 -7.64
CA SER A 413 -2.52 3.08 -7.08
C SER A 413 -2.73 4.57 -7.38
N GLN A 414 -1.73 5.39 -7.15
CA GLN A 414 -1.80 6.84 -7.35
C GLN A 414 -1.87 7.22 -8.85
N ALA A 415 -1.15 6.51 -9.73
CA ALA A 415 -1.27 6.74 -11.16
C ALA A 415 -2.65 6.34 -11.69
N MET A 416 -3.22 5.24 -11.19
CA MET A 416 -4.54 4.78 -11.59
C MET A 416 -5.64 5.79 -11.20
N GLN A 417 -5.51 6.49 -10.07
CA GLN A 417 -6.46 7.56 -9.73
C GLN A 417 -6.59 8.59 -10.87
N TYR A 418 -5.46 9.07 -11.40
CA TYR A 418 -5.49 10.02 -12.50
C TYR A 418 -6.00 9.40 -13.81
N LEU A 419 -5.44 8.25 -14.20
CA LEU A 419 -5.78 7.58 -15.44
C LEU A 419 -7.26 7.19 -15.49
N ALA A 420 -7.80 6.66 -14.40
CA ALA A 420 -9.20 6.27 -14.35
C ALA A 420 -10.12 7.48 -14.56
N PHE A 421 -9.87 8.62 -13.93
CA PHE A 421 -10.64 9.85 -14.20
C PHE A 421 -10.46 10.38 -15.61
N ALA A 422 -9.27 10.25 -16.20
CA ALA A 422 -9.03 10.67 -17.58
C ALA A 422 -9.90 9.90 -18.59
N TYR A 423 -10.21 8.64 -18.29
CA TYR A 423 -10.96 7.75 -19.16
C TYR A 423 -12.40 7.44 -18.70
N ALA A 424 -12.79 7.81 -17.47
CA ALA A 424 -14.11 7.51 -16.93
C ALA A 424 -15.24 8.23 -17.68
N GLU A 425 -16.40 7.60 -17.70
CA GLU A 425 -17.68 8.14 -18.19
C GLU A 425 -18.75 7.99 -17.09
N PRO A 426 -19.80 8.83 -17.08
CA PRO A 426 -20.27 9.72 -18.15
C PRO A 426 -19.87 11.20 -17.99
N PHE A 427 -18.66 11.56 -17.73
CA PHE A 427 -18.25 12.95 -17.52
C PHE A 427 -18.28 13.78 -18.80
N THR A 428 -18.76 15.03 -18.69
CA THR A 428 -18.49 16.08 -19.67
C THR A 428 -17.02 16.48 -19.67
N GLU A 429 -16.57 17.20 -20.69
CA GLU A 429 -15.18 17.71 -20.73
C GLU A 429 -14.87 18.66 -19.56
N GLU A 430 -15.83 19.46 -19.12
CA GLU A 430 -15.70 20.36 -17.98
C GLU A 430 -15.52 19.55 -16.67
N GLU A 431 -16.44 18.63 -16.39
CA GLU A 431 -16.37 17.74 -15.22
C GLU A 431 -15.08 16.90 -15.21
N ARG A 432 -14.65 16.40 -16.37
CA ARG A 432 -13.40 15.67 -16.49
C ARG A 432 -12.20 16.55 -16.12
N THR A 433 -12.15 17.78 -16.61
CA THR A 433 -11.08 18.73 -16.30
C THR A 433 -11.06 19.05 -14.80
N GLU A 434 -12.20 19.29 -14.18
CA GLU A 434 -12.34 19.52 -12.75
C GLU A 434 -11.85 18.31 -11.94
N ASN A 435 -12.27 17.09 -12.30
CA ASN A 435 -11.83 15.85 -11.64
C ASN A 435 -10.33 15.63 -11.74
N LEU A 436 -9.73 15.88 -12.89
CA LEU A 436 -8.29 15.76 -13.09
C LEU A 436 -7.51 16.79 -12.26
N ARG A 437 -7.99 18.04 -12.20
CA ARG A 437 -7.40 19.08 -11.34
C ARG A 437 -7.52 18.72 -9.86
N ALA A 438 -8.70 18.26 -9.43
CA ALA A 438 -8.91 17.81 -8.05
C ALA A 438 -7.98 16.63 -7.70
N THR A 439 -7.79 15.66 -8.60
CA THR A 439 -6.85 14.56 -8.42
C THR A 439 -5.40 15.03 -8.31
N LEU A 440 -4.97 15.93 -9.20
CA LEU A 440 -3.61 16.51 -9.15
C LEU A 440 -3.39 17.32 -7.87
N SER A 441 -4.39 18.09 -7.44
CA SER A 441 -4.35 18.84 -6.19
C SER A 441 -4.23 17.90 -4.97
N ASN A 442 -4.99 16.81 -4.98
CA ASN A 442 -4.91 15.79 -3.93
C ASN A 442 -3.53 15.11 -3.90
N LEU A 443 -3.01 14.65 -5.03
CA LEU A 443 -1.66 14.08 -5.10
C LEU A 443 -0.59 15.07 -4.63
N LEU A 444 -0.70 16.35 -4.98
CA LEU A 444 0.22 17.38 -4.49
C LEU A 444 0.11 17.58 -2.97
N ILE A 445 -1.09 17.86 -2.47
CA ILE A 445 -1.28 18.29 -1.07
C ILE A 445 -1.19 17.12 -0.11
N TYR A 446 -1.93 16.03 -0.36
CA TYR A 446 -1.93 14.88 0.55
C TYR A 446 -0.72 13.98 0.35
N SER A 447 -0.47 13.53 -0.87
CA SER A 447 0.56 12.51 -1.07
C SER A 447 1.98 13.09 -1.06
N ILE A 448 2.22 14.27 -1.66
CA ILE A 448 3.58 14.83 -1.72
C ILE A 448 3.88 15.73 -0.53
N LEU A 449 3.07 16.77 -0.32
CA LEU A 449 3.42 17.79 0.68
C LEU A 449 3.16 17.32 2.11
N ARG A 450 2.00 16.71 2.39
CA ARG A 450 1.69 16.25 3.74
C ARG A 450 2.56 15.05 4.14
N GLU A 451 2.64 14.03 3.30
CA GLU A 451 3.45 12.85 3.61
C GLU A 451 4.95 13.18 3.57
N GLY A 452 5.36 14.12 2.73
CA GLY A 452 6.70 14.69 2.77
C GLY A 452 7.01 15.41 4.08
N ALA A 453 6.06 16.22 4.59
CA ALA A 453 6.19 16.88 5.90
C ALA A 453 6.24 15.85 7.04
N PHE A 454 5.47 14.77 6.95
CA PHE A 454 5.46 13.67 7.91
C PHE A 454 6.79 12.88 7.88
N ALA A 455 7.33 12.62 6.70
CA ALA A 455 8.63 11.99 6.56
C ALA A 455 9.77 12.85 7.10
N ASP A 456 9.74 14.17 6.83
CA ASP A 456 10.72 15.11 7.38
C ASP A 456 10.62 15.17 8.92
N PHE A 457 9.40 15.16 9.47
CA PHE A 457 9.17 15.04 10.90
C PHE A 457 9.82 13.77 11.48
N GLU A 458 9.57 12.60 10.92
CA GLU A 458 10.18 11.35 11.40
C GLU A 458 11.71 11.39 11.32
N LEU A 459 12.26 11.83 10.18
CA LEU A 459 13.70 11.97 10.00
C LEU A 459 14.34 12.88 11.04
N GLN A 460 13.66 13.96 11.46
CA GLN A 460 14.14 14.88 12.49
C GLN A 460 14.00 14.27 13.89
N VAL A 461 12.86 13.64 14.22
CA VAL A 461 12.63 13.08 15.55
C VAL A 461 13.58 11.91 15.83
N TYR A 462 13.76 10.99 14.87
CA TYR A 462 14.67 9.85 15.06
C TYR A 462 16.16 10.22 15.02
N ALA A 463 16.50 11.44 14.62
CA ALA A 463 17.85 12.01 14.75
C ALA A 463 18.15 12.62 16.13
N LEU A 464 17.12 12.86 16.96
CA LEU A 464 17.29 13.43 18.31
C LEU A 464 18.02 12.48 19.23
N ALA A 465 18.84 13.02 20.14
CA ALA A 465 19.37 12.25 21.26
C ALA A 465 18.22 11.86 22.24
N PRO A 466 18.34 10.73 22.98
CA PRO A 466 17.27 10.27 23.87
C PRO A 466 16.78 11.31 24.90
N GLU A 467 17.67 12.18 25.38
CA GLU A 467 17.37 13.27 26.31
C GLU A 467 16.65 14.45 25.67
N GLU A 468 16.68 14.58 24.35
CA GLU A 468 16.00 15.63 23.59
C GLU A 468 14.57 15.21 23.19
N LEU A 469 14.24 13.92 23.32
CA LEU A 469 12.89 13.40 23.03
C LEU A 469 11.91 13.86 24.12
N THR A 470 11.32 15.02 23.92
CA THR A 470 10.29 15.61 24.78
C THR A 470 9.08 16.01 23.94
N LEU A 471 7.88 16.02 24.54
CA LEU A 471 6.65 16.42 23.85
C LEU A 471 6.78 17.80 23.21
N ASP A 472 7.23 18.80 23.98
CA ASP A 472 7.41 20.16 23.47
C ASP A 472 8.34 20.22 22.25
N ARG A 473 9.40 19.39 22.24
CA ARG A 473 10.34 19.35 21.12
C ARG A 473 9.72 18.70 19.89
N ILE A 474 8.99 17.59 20.07
CA ILE A 474 8.31 16.87 19.00
C ILE A 474 7.19 17.72 18.40
N ASP A 475 6.38 18.38 19.25
CA ASP A 475 5.35 19.33 18.81
C ASP A 475 5.92 20.48 17.99
N ALA A 476 7.07 21.01 18.43
CA ALA A 476 7.74 22.10 17.72
C ALA A 476 8.26 21.65 16.34
N ILE A 477 8.82 20.43 16.25
CA ILE A 477 9.28 19.86 14.97
C ILE A 477 8.09 19.65 14.04
N TYR A 478 7.01 19.02 14.51
CA TYR A 478 5.83 18.81 13.67
C TYR A 478 5.22 20.12 13.19
N GLY A 479 5.04 21.09 14.10
CA GLY A 479 4.52 22.41 13.75
C GLY A 479 5.39 23.12 12.70
N GLN A 480 6.72 23.01 12.81
CA GLN A 480 7.65 23.58 11.83
C GLN A 480 7.54 22.87 10.47
N CYS A 481 7.44 21.54 10.45
CA CYS A 481 7.20 20.81 9.19
C CYS A 481 5.90 21.26 8.51
N MET A 482 4.81 21.46 9.25
CA MET A 482 3.56 21.97 8.67
C MET A 482 3.73 23.37 8.06
N GLU A 483 4.56 24.22 8.64
CA GLU A 483 4.87 25.55 8.09
C GLU A 483 5.78 25.45 6.86
N ASP A 484 6.84 24.66 6.93
CA ASP A 484 7.84 24.54 5.86
C ASP A 484 7.24 23.95 4.57
N TYR A 485 6.20 23.12 4.69
CA TYR A 485 5.47 22.55 3.56
C TYR A 485 4.21 23.36 3.17
N GLY A 486 3.99 24.52 3.76
CA GLY A 486 2.87 25.41 3.42
C GLY A 486 1.50 24.93 3.90
N LEU A 487 1.44 23.83 4.66
CA LEU A 487 0.22 23.16 5.09
C LEU A 487 -0.51 23.87 6.23
N SER A 488 0.20 24.69 7.02
CA SER A 488 -0.39 25.51 8.10
C SER A 488 -1.43 26.52 7.60
N ARG A 489 -1.47 26.80 6.30
CA ARG A 489 -2.47 27.65 5.63
C ARG A 489 -3.81 26.96 5.41
N LEU A 490 -3.82 25.62 5.40
CA LEU A 490 -5.03 24.83 5.19
C LEU A 490 -5.86 24.75 6.48
N SER A 491 -7.17 24.65 6.32
CA SER A 491 -8.07 24.35 7.44
C SER A 491 -8.05 22.84 7.71
N GLY A 492 -7.99 22.45 8.98
CA GLY A 492 -8.04 21.06 9.39
C GLY A 492 -7.21 20.79 10.64
N ALA A 493 -7.64 19.82 11.44
CA ALA A 493 -6.96 19.44 12.67
C ALA A 493 -5.59 18.81 12.37
N GLN A 494 -5.46 18.08 11.27
CA GLN A 494 -4.25 17.39 10.83
C GLN A 494 -3.05 18.32 10.55
N PHE A 495 -3.30 19.62 10.40
CA PHE A 495 -2.25 20.63 10.18
C PHE A 495 -1.86 21.39 11.47
N ARG A 496 -2.33 20.93 12.64
CA ARG A 496 -2.03 21.52 13.96
C ARG A 496 -0.85 20.80 14.63
N SER A 497 -0.04 21.54 15.37
CA SER A 497 1.23 21.05 15.97
C SER A 497 1.15 19.81 16.85
N ILE A 498 -0.03 19.48 17.40
CA ILE A 498 -0.21 18.30 18.26
C ILE A 498 -0.90 17.13 17.54
N TYR A 499 -1.26 17.28 16.26
CA TYR A 499 -2.03 16.25 15.54
C TYR A 499 -1.24 14.98 15.26
N TRP A 500 0.09 15.02 15.30
CA TRP A 500 0.93 13.85 15.05
C TRP A 500 0.58 12.64 15.93
N VAL A 501 0.03 12.86 17.12
CA VAL A 501 -0.44 11.76 18.00
C VAL A 501 -1.65 11.00 17.43
N ALA A 502 -2.35 11.58 16.46
CA ALA A 502 -3.49 10.98 15.78
C ALA A 502 -3.09 10.17 14.53
N TYR A 503 -1.82 10.30 14.09
CA TYR A 503 -1.39 9.64 12.86
C TYR A 503 -0.73 8.28 13.17
N GLY A 504 -1.50 7.22 12.97
CA GLY A 504 -1.14 5.85 13.37
C GLY A 504 0.19 5.35 12.80
N HIS A 505 0.55 5.72 11.57
CA HIS A 505 1.78 5.28 10.91
C HIS A 505 3.05 5.64 11.69
N PHE A 506 3.11 6.79 12.36
CA PHE A 506 4.26 7.15 13.19
C PHE A 506 4.52 6.13 14.30
N PHE A 507 3.46 5.51 14.80
CA PHE A 507 3.55 4.47 15.82
C PHE A 507 3.82 3.09 15.20
N SER A 508 3.01 2.69 14.23
CA SER A 508 3.03 1.33 13.69
C SER A 508 4.10 1.08 12.64
N GLN A 509 4.40 2.06 11.79
CA GLN A 509 5.18 1.89 10.57
C GLN A 509 6.19 3.02 10.36
N ALA A 510 7.02 3.28 11.36
CA ALA A 510 7.99 4.37 11.29
C ALA A 510 8.88 4.29 10.03
N GLY A 511 8.97 5.41 9.33
CA GLY A 511 9.67 5.53 8.06
C GLY A 511 8.86 5.11 6.82
N TYR A 512 7.60 4.69 6.96
CA TYR A 512 6.76 4.29 5.82
C TYR A 512 6.35 5.46 4.92
N VAL A 513 5.94 6.57 5.52
CA VAL A 513 5.19 7.64 4.85
C VAL A 513 5.91 8.32 3.69
N ILE A 514 7.24 8.28 3.65
CA ILE A 514 8.02 8.81 2.52
C ILE A 514 7.67 8.11 1.20
N SER A 515 7.26 6.84 1.25
CA SER A 515 6.87 6.07 0.06
C SER A 515 5.75 6.74 -0.71
N TYR A 516 4.76 7.32 -0.01
CA TYR A 516 3.67 8.05 -0.66
C TYR A 516 4.14 9.30 -1.42
N ALA A 517 5.08 10.04 -0.85
CA ALA A 517 5.59 11.24 -1.50
C ALA A 517 6.44 10.92 -2.73
N VAL A 518 7.26 9.87 -2.65
CA VAL A 518 8.13 9.41 -3.73
C VAL A 518 7.30 8.82 -4.87
N SER A 519 6.34 7.96 -4.55
CA SER A 519 5.44 7.33 -5.53
C SER A 519 4.51 8.33 -6.21
N ALA A 520 4.02 9.35 -5.49
CA ALA A 520 3.18 10.38 -6.06
C ALA A 520 3.91 11.20 -7.14
N VAL A 521 5.21 11.49 -6.96
CA VAL A 521 6.01 12.13 -7.99
C VAL A 521 6.14 11.23 -9.23
N SER A 522 6.26 9.92 -9.04
CA SER A 522 6.28 8.95 -10.15
C SER A 522 4.91 8.87 -10.85
N ALA A 523 3.83 8.83 -10.09
CA ALA A 523 2.46 8.85 -10.61
C ALA A 523 2.16 10.15 -11.40
N MET A 524 2.66 11.29 -10.93
CA MET A 524 2.52 12.58 -11.66
C MET A 524 3.27 12.60 -12.99
N GLN A 525 4.37 11.85 -13.14
CA GLN A 525 5.00 11.69 -14.44
C GLN A 525 4.07 10.97 -15.44
N ILE A 526 3.39 9.91 -14.97
CA ILE A 526 2.40 9.17 -15.76
C ILE A 526 1.23 10.09 -16.14
N ALA A 527 0.73 10.87 -15.19
CA ALA A 527 -0.32 11.85 -15.42
C ALA A 527 0.08 12.91 -16.46
N ARG A 528 1.29 13.45 -16.34
CA ARG A 528 1.85 14.40 -17.33
C ARG A 528 1.97 13.79 -18.71
N MET A 529 2.51 12.58 -18.81
CA MET A 529 2.62 11.88 -20.11
C MET A 529 1.26 11.69 -20.77
N GLU A 530 0.22 11.36 -19.97
CA GLU A 530 -1.14 11.21 -20.48
C GLU A 530 -1.74 12.54 -20.93
N ALA A 531 -1.54 13.62 -20.17
CA ALA A 531 -2.03 14.95 -20.51
C ALA A 531 -1.36 15.53 -21.78
N GLU A 532 -0.05 15.33 -21.93
CA GLU A 532 0.72 15.80 -23.09
C GLU A 532 0.43 14.98 -24.37
N ASN A 533 0.22 13.67 -24.20
CA ASN A 533 -0.03 12.77 -25.32
C ASN A 533 -0.96 11.62 -24.90
N PRO A 534 -2.27 11.70 -25.20
CA PRO A 534 -3.24 10.69 -24.82
C PRO A 534 -2.81 9.26 -25.18
N GLY A 535 -2.85 8.36 -24.20
CA GLY A 535 -2.38 6.98 -24.27
C GLY A 535 -0.92 6.78 -23.85
N ALA A 536 -0.11 7.83 -23.75
CA ALA A 536 1.30 7.68 -23.35
C ALA A 536 1.44 7.35 -21.85
N GLY A 537 0.58 7.91 -21.01
CA GLY A 537 0.52 7.58 -19.59
C GLY A 537 0.06 6.14 -19.36
N VAL A 538 -1.01 5.70 -20.08
CA VAL A 538 -1.46 4.30 -20.05
C VAL A 538 -0.34 3.36 -20.48
N ALA A 539 0.40 3.71 -21.54
CA ALA A 539 1.53 2.90 -22.00
C ALA A 539 2.65 2.81 -20.97
N ALA A 540 2.97 3.89 -20.25
CA ALA A 540 3.94 3.87 -19.16
C ALA A 540 3.44 3.01 -17.99
N PHE A 541 2.17 3.13 -17.62
CA PHE A 541 1.54 2.30 -16.61
C PHE A 541 1.59 0.81 -16.97
N CYS A 542 1.29 0.45 -18.21
CA CYS A 542 1.38 -0.94 -18.68
C CYS A 542 2.83 -1.46 -18.67
N ARG A 543 3.84 -0.63 -18.96
CA ARG A 543 5.25 -1.03 -18.80
C ARG A 543 5.59 -1.30 -17.33
N LEU A 544 5.09 -0.43 -16.43
CA LEU A 544 5.26 -0.61 -15.00
C LEU A 544 4.63 -1.93 -14.51
N LEU A 545 3.41 -2.28 -14.98
CA LEU A 545 2.77 -3.57 -14.70
C LEU A 545 3.60 -4.76 -15.17
N ASN A 546 4.37 -4.60 -16.27
CA ASN A 546 5.25 -5.63 -16.81
C ASN A 546 6.66 -5.61 -16.21
N ARG A 547 6.81 -5.16 -14.99
CA ARG A 547 8.11 -5.07 -14.31
C ARG A 547 8.85 -6.40 -14.25
N THR A 548 10.16 -6.33 -14.21
CA THR A 548 11.00 -7.49 -13.88
C THR A 548 10.89 -7.76 -12.38
N HIS A 549 10.48 -8.98 -12.01
CA HIS A 549 10.32 -9.36 -10.60
C HIS A 549 11.66 -9.32 -9.85
N GLY A 550 11.61 -8.97 -8.56
CA GLY A 550 12.79 -8.88 -7.69
C GLY A 550 13.69 -7.66 -7.95
N LYS A 551 13.31 -6.78 -8.88
CA LYS A 551 14.02 -5.51 -9.08
C LYS A 551 13.52 -4.46 -8.11
N LYS A 552 14.44 -3.59 -7.68
CA LYS A 552 14.15 -2.47 -6.79
C LYS A 552 13.51 -1.31 -7.57
N PHE A 553 12.87 -0.41 -6.84
CA PHE A 553 12.10 0.71 -7.36
C PHE A 553 12.79 1.51 -8.48
N SER A 554 14.05 1.91 -8.29
CA SER A 554 14.78 2.70 -9.30
C SER A 554 14.89 1.98 -10.65
N VAL A 555 15.12 0.65 -10.64
CA VAL A 555 15.22 -0.16 -11.86
C VAL A 555 13.85 -0.33 -12.52
N VAL A 556 12.81 -0.55 -11.72
CA VAL A 556 11.42 -0.68 -12.21
C VAL A 556 10.97 0.60 -12.90
N LEU A 557 11.29 1.78 -12.36
CA LEU A 557 10.99 3.06 -13.00
C LEU A 557 11.73 3.22 -14.33
N GLU A 558 13.02 2.88 -14.38
CA GLU A 558 13.81 2.94 -15.62
C GLU A 558 13.21 2.02 -16.70
N GLU A 559 12.84 0.78 -16.36
CA GLU A 559 12.18 -0.16 -17.27
C GLU A 559 10.83 0.39 -17.78
N ALA A 560 10.09 1.12 -16.95
CA ALA A 560 8.84 1.77 -17.32
C ALA A 560 9.03 3.06 -18.15
N GLY A 561 10.26 3.55 -18.28
CA GLY A 561 10.60 4.80 -18.98
C GLY A 561 10.23 6.04 -18.15
N LEU A 562 10.27 5.92 -16.84
CA LEU A 562 10.07 7.00 -15.88
C LEU A 562 11.41 7.48 -15.33
N ASP A 563 11.49 8.78 -15.04
CA ASP A 563 12.67 9.38 -14.41
C ASP A 563 12.65 9.12 -12.89
N SER A 564 13.84 9.08 -12.30
CA SER A 564 13.95 8.99 -10.84
C SER A 564 13.28 10.19 -10.16
N PRO A 565 12.40 10.00 -9.16
CA PRO A 565 11.79 11.09 -8.40
C PRO A 565 12.81 11.88 -7.58
N PHE A 566 14.00 11.30 -7.33
CA PHE A 566 15.10 11.97 -6.62
C PHE A 566 15.91 12.91 -7.52
N ALA A 567 15.68 12.91 -8.84
CA ALA A 567 16.35 13.82 -9.75
C ALA A 567 15.69 15.21 -9.71
N PRO A 568 16.47 16.31 -9.53
CA PRO A 568 15.92 17.67 -9.46
C PRO A 568 15.03 18.04 -10.65
N GLU A 569 15.41 17.62 -11.82
CA GLU A 569 14.72 17.89 -13.07
C GLU A 569 13.33 17.24 -13.13
N THR A 570 13.12 16.15 -12.37
CA THR A 570 11.81 15.48 -12.28
C THR A 570 10.83 16.34 -11.51
N LEU A 571 11.25 16.91 -10.38
CA LEU A 571 10.42 17.82 -9.58
C LEU A 571 10.17 19.17 -10.28
N GLU A 572 11.16 19.69 -11.02
CA GLU A 572 10.97 20.89 -11.85
C GLU A 572 9.89 20.66 -12.90
N ARG A 573 9.95 19.53 -13.65
CA ARG A 573 8.92 19.17 -14.64
C ARG A 573 7.55 18.91 -14.00
N THR A 574 7.52 18.35 -12.81
CA THR A 574 6.28 18.17 -12.05
C THR A 574 5.66 19.52 -11.67
N ALA A 575 6.46 20.46 -11.22
CA ALA A 575 6.00 21.83 -10.90
C ALA A 575 5.48 22.55 -12.16
N GLU A 576 6.18 22.45 -13.29
CA GLU A 576 5.75 23.04 -14.57
C GLU A 576 4.41 22.41 -15.04
N PHE A 577 4.29 21.09 -14.99
CA PHE A 577 3.06 20.38 -15.34
C PHE A 577 1.88 20.84 -14.48
N LEU A 578 2.08 20.98 -13.16
CA LEU A 578 1.04 21.48 -12.27
C LEU A 578 0.66 22.94 -12.58
N LYS A 579 1.64 23.80 -12.86
CA LYS A 579 1.37 25.19 -13.28
C LYS A 579 0.50 25.21 -14.54
N ASP A 580 0.85 24.43 -15.54
CA ASP A 580 0.08 24.36 -16.79
C ASP A 580 -1.35 23.80 -16.53
N ALA A 581 -1.48 22.74 -15.73
CA ALA A 581 -2.77 22.14 -15.42
C ALA A 581 -3.73 23.07 -14.68
N PHE A 582 -3.21 23.99 -13.87
CA PHE A 582 -3.98 24.97 -13.09
C PHE A 582 -3.97 26.38 -13.69
N ASP A 583 -3.46 26.56 -14.92
CA ASP A 583 -3.33 27.86 -15.59
C ASP A 583 -2.58 28.91 -14.74
N LEU A 584 -1.52 28.47 -14.02
CA LEU A 584 -0.72 29.33 -13.14
C LEU A 584 0.43 30.01 -13.90
N PRO A 585 0.90 31.18 -13.44
CA PRO A 585 1.99 31.91 -14.08
C PRO A 585 3.37 31.24 -13.90
#